data_3ca9507147b054f17688ecec73daa3e0
#
_entry.id   3ca9507147b054f17688ecec73daa3e0
#
_cell.length_a   1.000
_cell.length_b   1.000
_cell.length_c   1.000
_cell.angle_alpha   90.00
_cell.angle_beta   90.00
_cell.angle_gamma   90.00
#
_symmetry.space_group_name_H-M   'P 1'
#
loop_
_entity.id
_entity.type
_entity.pdbx_description
1 polymer ?
#
loop_
_entity_poly.entity_id
_entity_poly.type
_entity_poly.pdbx_seq_one_letter_code
_entity_poly.pdbx_strand_id
1 'polypeptide(L)'
;MFSGEWSGGEHKIAIEMKCYRTLAASGGKRGATDIFMKDVYFDLHLLERYVDLNIANQGVSLVMNDMERLVKPSKKDAKCWRYDTSHGATFGDEVFNTPIGGKEIDFRLGKRYELAWEKYGGFWFMEVEGQDANAT
;
A
#
# COMPACT_ATOMS: atom_id res chain seq x y z
N MET A 1 -15.47 3.31 0.99
CA MET A 1 -15.43 4.77 0.91
C MET A 1 -16.32 5.37 1.97
N PHE A 2 -15.82 6.38 2.65
CA PHE A 2 -16.56 7.08 3.69
C PHE A 2 -16.82 8.52 3.24
N SER A 3 -17.94 9.09 3.67
CA SER A 3 -18.26 10.47 3.36
C SER A 3 -18.65 11.22 4.62
N GLY A 4 -18.42 12.54 4.61
CA GLY A 4 -18.78 13.44 5.69
C GLY A 4 -18.98 14.84 5.17
N GLU A 5 -19.68 15.66 5.92
CA GLU A 5 -19.94 17.02 5.53
C GLU A 5 -19.11 18.00 6.36
N TRP A 6 -18.64 19.04 5.71
CA TRP A 6 -17.90 20.16 6.30
C TRP A 6 -18.65 21.44 6.00
N SER A 7 -18.18 22.55 6.58
CA SER A 7 -18.74 23.87 6.27
C SER A 7 -18.66 24.22 4.78
N GLY A 8 -17.82 23.57 4.01
CA GLY A 8 -17.67 23.79 2.56
C GLY A 8 -18.31 22.73 1.69
N GLY A 9 -19.04 21.76 2.27
CA GLY A 9 -19.68 20.70 1.53
C GLY A 9 -19.19 19.31 1.94
N GLU A 10 -19.43 18.33 1.07
CA GLU A 10 -19.13 16.94 1.33
C GLU A 10 -17.66 16.61 1.04
N HIS A 11 -17.03 15.88 1.95
CA HIS A 11 -15.68 15.36 1.78
C HIS A 11 -15.71 13.84 1.78
N LYS A 12 -15.21 13.23 0.70
CA LYS A 12 -15.25 11.78 0.53
C LYS A 12 -13.84 11.22 0.64
N ILE A 13 -13.70 10.17 1.44
CA ILE A 13 -12.44 9.47 1.63
C ILE A 13 -12.60 8.04 1.12
N ALA A 14 -11.73 7.63 0.19
CA ALA A 14 -11.65 6.25 -0.26
C ALA A 14 -10.63 5.52 0.61
N ILE A 15 -11.00 4.37 1.15
CA ILE A 15 -10.12 3.57 1.99
C ILE A 15 -9.99 2.18 1.37
N GLU A 16 -8.75 1.76 1.12
CA GLU A 16 -8.43 0.39 0.77
C GLU A 16 -7.85 -0.28 2.01
N MET A 17 -8.33 -1.49 2.30
CA MET A 17 -7.88 -2.25 3.45
C MET A 17 -7.25 -3.55 2.96
N LYS A 18 -6.07 -3.87 3.47
CA LYS A 18 -5.34 -5.07 3.05
C LYS A 18 -4.73 -5.75 4.26
N CYS A 19 -4.86 -7.06 4.32
CA CYS A 19 -4.32 -7.86 5.41
C CYS A 19 -3.53 -9.03 4.84
N TYR A 20 -2.30 -9.24 5.33
CA TYR A 20 -1.52 -10.44 5.07
C TYR A 20 -1.30 -11.17 6.39
N ARG A 21 -1.64 -12.46 6.40
CA ARG A 21 -1.39 -13.34 7.55
C ARG A 21 -0.55 -14.52 7.09
N THR A 22 0.41 -14.90 7.90
CA THR A 22 1.28 -16.04 7.61
C THR A 22 0.50 -17.33 7.43
N LEU A 23 -0.59 -17.50 8.22
CA LEU A 23 -1.49 -18.64 8.08
C LEU A 23 -2.79 -18.19 7.41
N ALA A 24 -3.24 -18.95 6.40
CA ALA A 24 -4.53 -18.74 5.79
C ALA A 24 -5.66 -19.11 6.76
N ALA A 25 -6.89 -18.67 6.47
CA ALA A 25 -8.06 -18.97 7.29
C ALA A 25 -8.29 -20.49 7.46
N SER A 26 -7.83 -21.29 6.52
CA SER A 26 -7.89 -22.76 6.58
C SER A 26 -6.85 -23.38 7.52
N GLY A 27 -5.94 -22.58 8.09
CA GLY A 27 -4.86 -23.05 8.95
C GLY A 27 -3.58 -23.41 8.21
N GLY A 28 -3.58 -23.39 6.86
CA GLY A 28 -2.40 -23.62 6.06
C GLY A 28 -1.56 -22.36 5.90
N LYS A 29 -0.27 -22.51 5.57
CA LYS A 29 0.58 -21.38 5.31
C LYS A 29 0.11 -20.61 4.07
N ARG A 30 0.05 -19.28 4.19
CA ARG A 30 -0.21 -18.42 3.06
C ARG A 30 1.08 -18.20 2.29
N GLY A 31 1.03 -18.40 0.97
CA GLY A 31 2.14 -18.08 0.09
C GLY A 31 1.99 -16.71 -0.54
N ALA A 32 2.83 -16.43 -1.54
CA ALA A 32 2.71 -15.26 -2.40
C ALA A 32 2.89 -13.92 -1.69
N THR A 33 3.94 -13.82 -0.85
CA THR A 33 4.32 -12.55 -0.24
C THR A 33 4.68 -11.51 -1.30
N ASP A 34 5.24 -11.94 -2.42
CA ASP A 34 5.61 -11.09 -3.54
C ASP A 34 4.37 -10.41 -4.15
N ILE A 35 3.27 -11.15 -4.26
CA ILE A 35 2.00 -10.60 -4.76
C ILE A 35 1.45 -9.58 -3.77
N PHE A 36 1.50 -9.90 -2.48
CA PHE A 36 1.06 -8.96 -1.45
C PHE A 36 1.86 -7.64 -1.52
N MET A 37 3.18 -7.71 -1.65
CA MET A 37 4.03 -6.52 -1.73
C MET A 37 3.63 -5.65 -2.92
N LYS A 38 3.46 -6.26 -4.10
CA LYS A 38 3.02 -5.56 -5.30
C LYS A 38 1.63 -4.96 -5.10
N ASP A 39 0.72 -5.70 -4.47
CA ASP A 39 -0.66 -5.25 -4.27
C ASP A 39 -0.75 -4.06 -3.31
N VAL A 40 0.16 -3.95 -2.33
CA VAL A 40 0.23 -2.75 -1.49
C VAL A 40 0.43 -1.51 -2.36
N TYR A 41 1.34 -1.57 -3.31
CA TYR A 41 1.61 -0.46 -4.24
C TYR A 41 0.45 -0.25 -5.21
N PHE A 42 -0.11 -1.34 -5.73
CA PHE A 42 -1.21 -1.24 -6.69
C PHE A 42 -2.45 -0.60 -6.06
N ASP A 43 -2.74 -0.90 -4.79
CA ASP A 43 -3.84 -0.28 -4.08
C ASP A 43 -3.66 1.24 -3.99
N LEU A 44 -2.42 1.71 -3.81
CA LEU A 44 -2.13 3.15 -3.81
C LEU A 44 -2.42 3.76 -5.19
N HIS A 45 -2.12 3.05 -6.25
CA HIS A 45 -2.44 3.48 -7.61
C HIS A 45 -3.96 3.62 -7.78
N LEU A 46 -4.74 2.63 -7.32
CA LEU A 46 -6.19 2.70 -7.40
C LEU A 46 -6.74 3.89 -6.61
N LEU A 47 -6.19 4.16 -5.43
CA LEU A 47 -6.61 5.30 -4.62
C LEU A 47 -6.32 6.63 -5.33
N GLU A 48 -5.17 6.75 -6.00
CA GLU A 48 -4.86 7.93 -6.79
C GLU A 48 -5.90 8.12 -7.91
N ARG A 49 -6.29 7.01 -8.56
CA ARG A 49 -7.29 7.06 -9.63
C ARG A 49 -8.65 7.51 -9.11
N TYR A 50 -9.07 7.06 -7.93
CA TYR A 50 -10.34 7.49 -7.35
C TYR A 50 -10.36 9.00 -7.14
N VAL A 51 -9.24 9.57 -6.71
CA VAL A 51 -9.12 11.02 -6.52
C VAL A 51 -9.10 11.74 -7.87
N ASP A 52 -8.34 11.24 -8.82
CA ASP A 52 -8.25 11.85 -10.15
C ASP A 52 -9.58 11.85 -10.89
N LEU A 53 -10.41 10.83 -10.67
CA LEU A 53 -11.72 10.71 -11.28
C LEU A 53 -12.83 11.41 -10.49
N ASN A 54 -12.47 12.13 -9.43
CA ASN A 54 -13.41 12.84 -8.55
C ASN A 54 -14.42 11.92 -7.85
N ILE A 55 -14.07 10.63 -7.68
CA ILE A 55 -14.88 9.68 -6.91
C ILE A 55 -14.68 9.95 -5.41
N ALA A 56 -13.46 10.36 -5.05
CA ALA A 56 -13.11 10.71 -3.67
C ALA A 56 -12.22 11.95 -3.66
N ASN A 57 -12.17 12.63 -2.52
CA ASN A 57 -11.30 13.78 -2.30
C ASN A 57 -9.93 13.34 -1.78
N GLN A 58 -9.87 12.17 -1.15
CA GLN A 58 -8.70 11.68 -0.44
C GLN A 58 -8.68 10.16 -0.48
N GLY A 59 -7.50 9.58 -0.59
CA GLY A 59 -7.32 8.12 -0.57
C GLY A 59 -6.37 7.71 0.54
N VAL A 60 -6.75 6.69 1.30
CA VAL A 60 -5.96 6.18 2.42
C VAL A 60 -5.90 4.67 2.32
N SER A 61 -4.71 4.08 2.47
CA SER A 61 -4.52 2.64 2.53
C SER A 61 -4.24 2.22 3.97
N LEU A 62 -4.98 1.22 4.45
CA LEU A 62 -4.77 0.62 5.76
C LEU A 62 -4.26 -0.80 5.53
N VAL A 63 -3.06 -1.10 6.01
CA VAL A 63 -2.43 -2.39 5.77
C VAL A 63 -2.05 -3.03 7.09
N MET A 64 -2.33 -4.32 7.21
CA MET A 64 -1.97 -5.12 8.37
C MET A 64 -1.22 -6.37 7.90
N ASN A 65 -0.17 -6.73 8.62
CA ASN A 65 0.56 -7.95 8.31
C ASN A 65 1.23 -8.50 9.58
N ASP A 66 1.39 -9.83 9.63
CA ASP A 66 2.02 -10.51 10.78
C ASP A 66 3.43 -11.02 10.48
N MET A 67 3.98 -10.67 9.32
CA MET A 67 5.30 -11.15 8.91
C MET A 67 6.36 -10.06 9.06
N GLU A 68 7.21 -10.20 10.07
CA GLU A 68 8.21 -9.18 10.40
C GLU A 68 9.18 -8.91 9.25
N ARG A 69 9.54 -9.91 8.43
CA ARG A 69 10.50 -9.70 7.34
C ARG A 69 9.98 -8.75 6.26
N LEU A 70 8.66 -8.51 6.19
CA LEU A 70 8.11 -7.53 5.25
C LEU A 70 8.22 -6.10 5.80
N VAL A 71 8.49 -5.97 7.08
CA VAL A 71 8.66 -4.70 7.79
C VAL A 71 10.13 -4.39 8.03
N LYS A 72 10.88 -5.40 8.46
CA LYS A 72 12.31 -5.28 8.80
C LYS A 72 13.10 -6.41 8.13
N PRO A 73 13.28 -6.35 6.80
CA PRO A 73 13.97 -7.42 6.09
C PRO A 73 15.47 -7.43 6.38
N SER A 74 16.07 -8.62 6.41
CA SER A 74 17.52 -8.75 6.48
C SER A 74 18.16 -8.64 5.09
N LYS A 75 17.40 -8.96 4.03
CA LYS A 75 17.86 -8.91 2.64
C LYS A 75 16.74 -8.39 1.73
N LYS A 76 17.14 -7.67 0.68
CA LYS A 76 16.22 -7.13 -0.32
C LYS A 76 16.67 -7.48 -1.74
N ASP A 77 17.24 -8.67 -1.94
CA ASP A 77 17.81 -9.07 -3.22
C ASP A 77 16.81 -9.71 -4.19
N ALA A 78 15.65 -10.15 -3.72
CA ALA A 78 14.60 -10.66 -4.61
C ALA A 78 13.91 -9.51 -5.35
N LYS A 79 13.47 -9.79 -6.60
CA LYS A 79 12.88 -8.75 -7.45
C LYS A 79 11.60 -8.12 -6.86
N CYS A 80 10.89 -8.84 -6.00
CA CYS A 80 9.69 -8.31 -5.35
C CYS A 80 9.99 -7.11 -4.46
N TRP A 81 11.25 -6.92 -4.04
CA TRP A 81 11.64 -5.76 -3.24
C TRP A 81 11.69 -4.46 -4.05
N ARG A 82 11.44 -4.52 -5.35
CA ARG A 82 11.08 -3.33 -6.10
C ARG A 82 9.83 -2.67 -5.49
N TYR A 83 8.93 -3.50 -4.95
CA TYR A 83 7.75 -3.05 -4.20
C TYR A 83 8.07 -3.13 -2.70
N ASP A 84 8.99 -2.28 -2.27
CA ASP A 84 9.56 -2.32 -0.92
C ASP A 84 8.49 -1.97 0.12
N THR A 85 8.19 -2.92 1.01
CA THR A 85 7.22 -2.74 2.09
C THR A 85 7.88 -2.45 3.44
N SER A 86 9.21 -2.33 3.49
CA SER A 86 9.90 -2.18 4.77
C SER A 86 9.58 -0.83 5.44
N HIS A 87 9.72 -0.83 6.76
CA HIS A 87 9.54 0.39 7.55
C HIS A 87 10.53 1.47 7.09
N GLY A 88 10.02 2.65 6.82
CA GLY A 88 10.83 3.76 6.34
C GLY A 88 11.00 3.80 4.83
N ALA A 89 10.47 2.85 4.08
CA ALA A 89 10.56 2.86 2.62
C ALA A 89 9.90 4.11 2.05
N THR A 90 10.57 4.77 1.10
CA THR A 90 10.04 5.94 0.41
C THR A 90 10.05 5.69 -1.09
N PHE A 91 8.99 6.12 -1.74
CA PHE A 91 8.84 5.93 -3.18
C PHE A 91 7.78 6.91 -3.71
N GLY A 92 7.66 6.96 -5.01
CA GLY A 92 6.62 7.74 -5.66
C GLY A 92 7.17 8.61 -6.76
N ASP A 93 6.24 9.22 -7.50
CA ASP A 93 6.53 9.96 -8.72
C ASP A 93 7.36 9.13 -9.68
N GLU A 94 6.95 7.87 -9.86
CA GLU A 94 7.68 6.89 -10.68
C GLU A 94 6.75 5.80 -11.18
N VAL A 95 7.22 5.08 -12.21
CA VAL A 95 6.52 3.97 -12.83
C VAL A 95 7.00 2.65 -12.23
N PHE A 96 6.07 1.74 -12.01
CA PHE A 96 6.35 0.39 -11.51
C PHE A 96 5.95 -0.63 -12.57
N ASN A 97 6.90 -1.39 -13.07
CA ASN A 97 6.68 -2.35 -14.14
C ASN A 97 7.40 -3.68 -13.97
N THR A 98 7.91 -3.96 -12.79
CA THR A 98 8.54 -5.25 -12.50
C THR A 98 7.48 -6.34 -12.41
N PRO A 99 7.52 -7.36 -13.29
CA PRO A 99 6.51 -8.44 -13.25
C PRO A 99 6.61 -9.27 -11.98
N ILE A 100 5.45 -9.65 -11.47
CA ILE A 100 5.35 -10.53 -10.29
C ILE A 100 4.35 -11.65 -10.61
N GLY A 101 4.71 -12.87 -10.25
CA GLY A 101 3.83 -14.02 -10.45
C GLY A 101 3.54 -14.33 -11.90
N GLY A 102 4.46 -14.01 -12.80
CA GLY A 102 4.30 -14.24 -14.23
C GLY A 102 3.33 -13.31 -14.92
N LYS A 103 2.86 -12.26 -14.23
CA LYS A 103 1.94 -11.27 -14.79
C LYS A 103 2.65 -9.98 -15.10
N GLU A 104 2.27 -9.38 -16.22
CA GLU A 104 2.75 -8.05 -16.56
C GLU A 104 2.16 -7.02 -15.61
N ILE A 105 2.98 -6.06 -15.24
CA ILE A 105 2.61 -4.98 -14.33
C ILE A 105 3.05 -3.68 -14.98
N ASP A 106 2.18 -2.70 -14.96
CA ASP A 106 2.51 -1.37 -15.47
C ASP A 106 1.56 -0.35 -14.84
N PHE A 107 2.05 0.41 -13.86
CA PHE A 107 1.29 1.50 -13.29
C PHE A 107 2.23 2.57 -12.77
N ARG A 108 1.69 3.77 -12.62
CA ARG A 108 2.42 4.91 -12.09
C ARG A 108 1.83 5.35 -10.76
N LEU A 109 2.71 5.69 -9.81
CA LEU A 109 2.34 6.41 -8.60
C LEU A 109 2.80 7.86 -8.78
N GLY A 110 1.85 8.77 -8.89
CA GLY A 110 2.15 10.18 -9.08
C GLY A 110 2.46 10.92 -7.79
N LYS A 111 2.02 10.38 -6.66
CA LYS A 111 2.29 10.96 -5.35
C LYS A 111 3.52 10.34 -4.72
N ARG A 112 3.97 10.90 -3.62
CA ARG A 112 5.08 10.36 -2.83
C ARG A 112 4.55 9.72 -1.56
N TYR A 113 5.22 8.65 -1.15
CA TYR A 113 4.80 7.82 -0.02
C TYR A 113 5.96 7.52 0.88
N GLU A 114 5.67 7.40 2.17
CA GLU A 114 6.61 6.89 3.17
C GLU A 114 5.86 5.86 4.00
N LEU A 115 6.43 4.67 4.15
CA LEU A 115 5.81 3.59 4.89
C LEU A 115 6.29 3.59 6.33
N ALA A 116 5.35 3.73 7.27
CA ALA A 116 5.65 3.71 8.69
C ALA A 116 4.74 2.68 9.36
N TRP A 117 5.34 1.61 9.82
CA TRP A 117 4.63 0.53 10.50
C TRP A 117 4.64 0.73 12.00
N GLU A 118 3.55 0.36 12.66
CA GLU A 118 3.45 0.30 14.10
C GLU A 118 3.07 -1.12 14.51
N LYS A 119 3.67 -1.63 15.58
CA LYS A 119 3.42 -2.98 16.05
C LYS A 119 2.40 -2.99 17.18
N TYR A 120 1.39 -3.86 17.03
CA TYR A 120 0.37 -4.08 18.05
C TYR A 120 0.18 -5.58 18.20
N GLY A 121 0.58 -6.14 19.36
CA GLY A 121 0.52 -7.57 19.58
C GLY A 121 1.36 -8.32 18.55
N GLY A 122 0.76 -9.28 17.88
CA GLY A 122 1.44 -10.08 16.85
C GLY A 122 1.37 -9.49 15.45
N PHE A 123 0.88 -8.25 15.29
CA PHE A 123 0.67 -7.64 13.98
C PHE A 123 1.37 -6.32 13.85
N TRP A 124 1.68 -5.99 12.58
CA TRP A 124 2.18 -4.69 12.17
C TRP A 124 1.09 -3.99 11.38
N PHE A 125 0.88 -2.72 11.66
CA PHE A 125 -0.13 -1.89 11.00
C PHE A 125 0.50 -0.66 10.40
N MET A 126 -0.01 -0.23 9.25
CA MET A 126 0.35 1.08 8.71
C MET A 126 -0.86 1.75 8.05
N GLU A 127 -0.89 3.06 8.15
CA GLU A 127 -1.80 3.91 7.42
C GLU A 127 -0.96 4.69 6.43
N VAL A 128 -1.34 4.65 5.16
CA VAL A 128 -0.55 5.27 4.10
C VAL A 128 -1.42 6.22 3.30
N GLU A 129 -0.93 7.44 3.20
CA GLU A 129 -1.57 8.46 2.36
C GLU A 129 -0.50 9.16 1.54
N GLY A 130 -0.75 9.32 0.24
CA GLY A 130 0.20 9.97 -0.64
C GLY A 130 0.26 11.48 -0.41
N GLN A 131 1.45 12.03 -0.60
CA GLN A 131 1.70 13.46 -0.56
C GLN A 131 1.97 13.96 -1.98
N ASP A 132 1.58 15.18 -2.27
CA ASP A 132 1.85 15.75 -3.59
C ASP A 132 3.36 15.83 -3.83
N ALA A 133 3.79 15.41 -5.02
CA ALA A 133 5.21 15.35 -5.34
C ALA A 133 5.89 16.72 -5.28
N ASN A 134 5.13 17.79 -5.48
CA ASN A 134 5.63 19.16 -5.44
C ASN A 134 5.40 19.85 -4.09
N ALA A 135 4.90 19.13 -3.10
CA ALA A 135 4.69 19.69 -1.76
C ALA A 135 6.05 19.91 -1.06
N THR A 136 6.19 21.02 -0.39
CA THR A 136 7.40 21.36 0.36
C THR A 136 7.15 21.36 1.85
#